data_858da2104d71c5b42985ef700e9b95dc
#
_entry.id   858da2104d71c5b42985ef700e9b95dc
#
_cell.length_a   1.000
_cell.length_b   1.000
_cell.length_c   1.000
_cell.angle_alpha   90.00
_cell.angle_beta   90.00
_cell.angle_gamma   90.00
#
_symmetry.space_group_name_H-M   'P 1'
#
loop_
_entity.id
_entity.type
_entity.pdbx_description
1 polymer ?
#
loop_
_entity_poly.entity_id
_entity_poly.type
_entity_poly.pdbx_seq_one_letter_code
_entity_poly.pdbx_strand_id
1 'polypeptide(L)'
;HTVNFDDPYNEYPYDPIVHVCSSSEVYGKAPAGVNLSEDTPFHGSSPYSISKIGTDYLGRFYGEAYGIRTFVTRMGTHTGPRRSDVFFESTVAKQIALIEAGLQEPVVYVGNLSSTRTFQDCRDAVRAYWLLMNANIQPGEYFNIAGEEAFKLTEVVDILLGFSDVDIEVKTDENRLRPIDADYQMFDNTKIRSRIDWKPEIPARQMFLDLLNHWRDEIAKGKVPLNR
;
A
#
# COMPACT_ATOMS: atom_id res chain seq x y z
N HIS A 1 -29.51 16.80 -7.61
CA HIS A 1 -30.25 16.79 -6.34
C HIS A 1 -29.23 16.90 -5.22
N THR A 2 -29.12 18.09 -4.62
CA THR A 2 -28.41 18.25 -3.35
C THR A 2 -29.18 17.45 -2.30
N VAL A 3 -28.50 16.56 -1.59
CA VAL A 3 -29.06 15.92 -0.41
C VAL A 3 -29.26 17.03 0.63
N ASN A 4 -30.49 17.47 0.81
CA ASN A 4 -30.81 18.43 1.85
C ASN A 4 -30.98 17.67 3.15
N PHE A 5 -29.99 17.70 4.02
CA PHE A 5 -30.02 17.04 5.32
C PHE A 5 -31.04 17.69 6.28
N ASP A 6 -31.53 18.90 5.98
CA ASP A 6 -32.58 19.59 6.72
C ASP A 6 -34.00 19.29 6.20
N ASP A 7 -34.14 18.39 5.22
CA ASP A 7 -35.43 17.97 4.70
C ASP A 7 -36.19 17.16 5.76
N PRO A 8 -37.32 17.65 6.28
CA PRO A 8 -38.10 16.91 7.29
C PRO A 8 -38.68 15.59 6.77
N TYR A 9 -38.64 15.36 5.45
CA TYR A 9 -39.02 14.09 4.84
C TYR A 9 -37.81 13.16 4.60
N ASN A 10 -36.62 13.60 4.97
CA ASN A 10 -35.44 12.73 4.98
C ASN A 10 -35.58 11.76 6.17
N GLU A 11 -36.11 10.58 5.92
CA GLU A 11 -36.29 9.53 6.94
C GLU A 11 -34.96 9.05 7.54
N TYR A 12 -33.83 9.50 7.01
CA TYR A 12 -32.47 9.13 7.43
C TYR A 12 -31.64 10.38 7.70
N PRO A 13 -31.73 10.97 8.93
CA PRO A 13 -30.82 12.05 9.35
C PRO A 13 -29.42 11.52 9.59
N TYR A 14 -28.82 10.90 8.57
CA TYR A 14 -27.54 10.22 8.65
C TYR A 14 -26.53 10.94 7.78
N ASP A 15 -25.52 11.56 8.41
CA ASP A 15 -24.39 12.24 7.78
C ASP A 15 -23.13 11.37 7.88
N PRO A 16 -22.99 10.31 7.07
CA PRO A 16 -21.87 9.40 7.14
C PRO A 16 -20.60 10.06 6.64
N ILE A 17 -19.46 9.71 7.26
CA ILE A 17 -18.15 9.95 6.68
C ILE A 17 -17.84 8.81 5.70
N VAL A 18 -17.49 9.13 4.47
CA VAL A 18 -17.16 8.15 3.44
C VAL A 18 -15.68 8.22 3.12
N HIS A 19 -14.95 7.19 3.52
CA HIS A 19 -13.56 7.01 3.13
C HIS A 19 -13.47 6.31 1.77
N VAL A 20 -12.85 6.97 0.81
CA VAL A 20 -12.63 6.44 -0.54
C VAL A 20 -11.17 5.99 -0.69
N CYS A 21 -10.98 4.68 -0.80
CA CYS A 21 -9.66 4.09 -1.01
C CYS A 21 -9.24 4.21 -2.48
N SER A 22 -8.42 5.23 -2.79
CA SER A 22 -7.68 5.35 -4.03
C SER A 22 -6.37 4.53 -3.95
N SER A 23 -5.35 4.90 -4.69
CA SER A 23 -4.05 4.23 -4.71
C SER A 23 -2.96 5.19 -5.17
N SER A 24 -1.74 5.00 -4.73
CA SER A 24 -0.57 5.65 -5.30
C SER A 24 -0.31 5.30 -6.78
N GLU A 25 -0.84 4.19 -7.25
CA GLU A 25 -0.75 3.78 -8.66
C GLU A 25 -1.45 4.74 -9.63
N VAL A 26 -2.29 5.68 -9.13
CA VAL A 26 -2.92 6.73 -9.96
C VAL A 26 -1.90 7.66 -10.60
N TYR A 27 -0.72 7.82 -10.01
CA TYR A 27 0.37 8.63 -10.53
C TYR A 27 1.20 7.95 -11.61
N GLY A 28 1.13 6.62 -11.70
CA GLY A 28 1.91 5.84 -12.65
C GLY A 28 3.42 5.96 -12.45
N LYS A 29 4.14 6.09 -13.56
CA LYS A 29 5.60 6.18 -13.57
C LYS A 29 6.05 7.62 -13.27
N ALA A 30 6.84 7.79 -12.20
CA ALA A 30 7.45 9.05 -11.84
C ALA A 30 8.94 9.10 -12.22
N PRO A 31 9.50 10.27 -12.53
CA PRO A 31 10.95 10.42 -12.66
C PRO A 31 11.67 10.08 -11.35
N ALA A 32 12.85 9.48 -11.44
CA ALA A 32 13.67 9.19 -10.27
C ALA A 32 14.00 10.48 -9.49
N GLY A 33 13.91 10.43 -8.17
CA GLY A 33 14.19 11.56 -7.28
C GLY A 33 13.06 12.55 -7.10
N VAL A 34 11.89 12.33 -7.71
CA VAL A 34 10.72 13.20 -7.57
C VAL A 34 9.77 12.64 -6.52
N ASN A 35 9.49 13.43 -5.47
CA ASN A 35 8.46 13.13 -4.50
C ASN A 35 7.09 13.52 -5.06
N LEU A 36 6.19 12.55 -5.15
CA LEU A 36 4.83 12.73 -5.67
C LEU A 36 3.97 13.43 -4.63
N SER A 37 3.52 14.64 -4.94
CA SER A 37 2.51 15.36 -4.15
C SER A 37 1.10 15.05 -4.66
N GLU A 38 0.09 15.50 -3.92
CA GLU A 38 -1.31 15.35 -4.33
C GLU A 38 -1.66 16.13 -5.60
N ASP A 39 -0.87 17.13 -5.96
CA ASP A 39 -1.04 17.94 -7.18
C ASP A 39 -0.38 17.30 -8.43
N THR A 40 0.33 16.19 -8.24
CA THR A 40 0.94 15.44 -9.35
C THR A 40 -0.16 14.93 -10.28
N PRO A 41 -0.06 15.17 -11.60
CA PRO A 41 -1.03 14.67 -12.57
C PRO A 41 -1.15 13.16 -12.57
N PHE A 42 -2.37 12.66 -12.75
CA PHE A 42 -2.62 11.22 -12.88
C PHE A 42 -2.08 10.67 -14.20
N HIS A 43 -1.49 9.49 -14.13
CA HIS A 43 -1.01 8.76 -15.29
C HIS A 43 -1.22 7.25 -15.09
N GLY A 44 -2.43 6.77 -15.38
CA GLY A 44 -2.76 5.35 -15.20
C GLY A 44 -1.95 4.45 -16.15
N SER A 45 -1.21 3.51 -15.58
CA SER A 45 -0.35 2.57 -16.28
C SER A 45 -0.89 1.13 -16.34
N SER A 46 -2.07 0.91 -15.76
CA SER A 46 -2.72 -0.41 -15.70
C SER A 46 -4.24 -0.27 -15.60
N PRO A 47 -5.03 -1.31 -15.94
CA PRO A 47 -6.48 -1.30 -15.68
C PRO A 47 -6.84 -1.00 -14.23
N TYR A 48 -6.03 -1.49 -13.28
CA TYR A 48 -6.19 -1.19 -11.86
C TYR A 48 -6.02 0.30 -11.58
N SER A 49 -4.91 0.91 -12.01
CA SER A 49 -4.66 2.33 -11.79
C SER A 49 -5.71 3.22 -12.43
N ILE A 50 -6.18 2.88 -13.65
CA ILE A 50 -7.27 3.59 -14.33
C ILE A 50 -8.57 3.51 -13.53
N SER A 51 -8.92 2.35 -12.98
CA SER A 51 -10.09 2.21 -12.11
C SER A 51 -9.98 3.04 -10.84
N LYS A 52 -8.78 3.13 -10.27
CA LYS A 52 -8.52 3.95 -9.06
C LYS A 52 -8.54 5.44 -9.35
N ILE A 53 -8.14 5.90 -10.54
CA ILE A 53 -8.33 7.28 -11.00
C ILE A 53 -9.81 7.63 -11.03
N GLY A 54 -10.65 6.77 -11.61
CA GLY A 54 -12.11 6.97 -11.62
C GLY A 54 -12.69 7.02 -10.21
N THR A 55 -12.26 6.12 -9.33
CA THR A 55 -12.68 6.09 -7.92
C THR A 55 -12.26 7.35 -7.17
N ASP A 56 -11.02 7.84 -7.38
CA ASP A 56 -10.48 9.06 -6.80
C ASP A 56 -11.33 10.28 -7.18
N TYR A 57 -11.57 10.47 -8.47
CA TYR A 57 -12.38 11.59 -8.96
C TYR A 57 -13.83 11.51 -8.48
N LEU A 58 -14.44 10.34 -8.42
CA LEU A 58 -15.80 10.20 -7.90
C LEU A 58 -15.88 10.58 -6.42
N GLY A 59 -14.94 10.12 -5.59
CA GLY A 59 -14.89 10.49 -4.18
C GLY A 59 -14.78 12.00 -3.97
N ARG A 60 -13.90 12.65 -4.72
CA ARG A 60 -13.73 14.11 -4.69
C ARG A 60 -14.98 14.83 -5.18
N PHE A 61 -15.49 14.43 -6.34
CA PHE A 61 -16.68 15.06 -6.96
C PHE A 61 -17.90 15.04 -6.04
N TYR A 62 -18.19 13.93 -5.39
CA TYR A 62 -19.32 13.86 -4.48
C TYR A 62 -19.14 14.75 -3.23
N GLY A 63 -17.93 14.92 -2.77
CA GLY A 63 -17.62 15.88 -1.71
C GLY A 63 -17.80 17.32 -2.17
N GLU A 64 -17.13 17.70 -3.26
CA GLU A 64 -17.08 19.07 -3.78
C GLU A 64 -18.46 19.54 -4.30
N ALA A 65 -19.19 18.68 -5.03
CA ALA A 65 -20.44 19.06 -5.69
C ALA A 65 -21.68 18.94 -4.79
N TYR A 66 -21.69 17.99 -3.85
CA TYR A 66 -22.86 17.66 -3.05
C TYR A 66 -22.65 17.82 -1.54
N GLY A 67 -21.45 18.18 -1.10
CA GLY A 67 -21.12 18.35 0.32
C GLY A 67 -21.12 17.06 1.12
N ILE A 68 -21.11 15.90 0.47
CA ILE A 68 -21.00 14.61 1.17
C ILE A 68 -19.63 14.55 1.84
N ARG A 69 -19.58 14.18 3.10
CA ARG A 69 -18.34 14.09 3.88
C ARG A 69 -17.44 12.96 3.39
N THR A 70 -16.93 13.10 2.17
CA THR A 70 -15.97 12.17 1.58
C THR A 70 -14.55 12.63 1.84
N PHE A 71 -13.62 11.68 1.99
CA PHE A 71 -12.19 11.92 1.81
C PHE A 71 -11.56 10.77 1.05
N VAL A 72 -10.50 11.08 0.32
CA VAL A 72 -9.81 10.12 -0.55
C VAL A 72 -8.39 9.90 -0.05
N THR A 73 -7.93 8.65 -0.01
CA THR A 73 -6.55 8.31 0.33
C THR A 73 -5.84 7.63 -0.83
N ARG A 74 -4.70 8.20 -1.23
CA ARG A 74 -3.76 7.64 -2.21
C ARG A 74 -2.65 6.93 -1.47
N MET A 75 -2.94 5.67 -1.11
CA MET A 75 -2.06 4.88 -0.28
C MET A 75 -0.87 4.36 -1.08
N GLY A 76 0.36 4.61 -0.57
CA GLY A 76 1.58 3.98 -1.02
C GLY A 76 1.64 2.49 -0.65
N THR A 77 2.71 1.81 -1.00
CA THR A 77 2.85 0.39 -0.68
C THR A 77 2.84 0.19 0.83
N HIS A 78 1.89 -0.61 1.31
CA HIS A 78 1.78 -0.98 2.71
C HIS A 78 1.76 -2.50 2.83
N THR A 79 2.46 -3.01 3.82
CA THR A 79 2.65 -4.45 4.04
C THR A 79 2.64 -4.79 5.53
N GLY A 80 2.78 -6.07 5.84
CA GLY A 80 2.76 -6.59 7.21
C GLY A 80 2.05 -7.93 7.30
N PRO A 81 1.79 -8.45 8.49
CA PRO A 81 1.08 -9.72 8.68
C PRO A 81 -0.21 -9.81 7.87
N ARG A 82 -0.46 -10.96 7.24
CA ARG A 82 -1.59 -11.24 6.34
C ARG A 82 -1.54 -10.56 4.96
N ARG A 83 -0.42 -9.94 4.59
CA ARG A 83 -0.23 -9.50 3.20
C ARG A 83 -0.29 -10.71 2.25
N SER A 84 -1.11 -10.63 1.21
CA SER A 84 -1.23 -11.71 0.21
C SER A 84 0.10 -11.99 -0.49
N ASP A 85 0.36 -13.26 -0.78
CA ASP A 85 1.55 -13.76 -1.48
C ASP A 85 1.62 -13.43 -2.97
N VAL A 86 0.66 -12.68 -3.50
CA VAL A 86 0.74 -12.12 -4.86
C VAL A 86 1.62 -10.87 -4.92
N PHE A 87 1.98 -10.29 -3.76
CA PHE A 87 2.84 -9.11 -3.67
C PHE A 87 4.29 -9.51 -3.41
N PHE A 88 5.20 -8.75 -4.01
CA PHE A 88 6.64 -9.06 -4.06
C PHE A 88 7.22 -9.39 -2.69
N GLU A 89 7.12 -8.48 -1.72
CA GLU A 89 7.71 -8.63 -0.39
C GLU A 89 7.14 -9.82 0.36
N SER A 90 5.84 -10.07 0.19
CA SER A 90 5.16 -11.20 0.82
C SER A 90 5.49 -12.53 0.15
N THR A 91 5.68 -12.52 -1.18
CA THR A 91 6.16 -13.70 -1.93
C THR A 91 7.56 -14.10 -1.48
N VAL A 92 8.47 -13.14 -1.28
CA VAL A 92 9.83 -13.39 -0.80
C VAL A 92 9.78 -13.96 0.63
N ALA A 93 9.06 -13.29 1.53
CA ALA A 93 8.91 -13.75 2.92
C ALA A 93 8.32 -15.17 3.02
N LYS A 94 7.31 -15.49 2.20
CA LYS A 94 6.72 -16.84 2.13
C LYS A 94 7.73 -17.88 1.67
N GLN A 95 8.50 -17.59 0.62
CA GLN A 95 9.53 -18.51 0.12
C GLN A 95 10.59 -18.78 1.19
N ILE A 96 11.09 -17.75 1.87
CA ILE A 96 12.06 -17.91 2.97
C ILE A 96 11.49 -18.83 4.06
N ALA A 97 10.26 -18.59 4.49
CA ALA A 97 9.63 -19.42 5.52
C ALA A 97 9.40 -20.87 5.07
N LEU A 98 9.12 -21.11 3.78
CA LEU A 98 9.05 -22.48 3.21
C LEU A 98 10.41 -23.17 3.19
N ILE A 99 11.48 -22.45 2.86
CA ILE A 99 12.86 -22.96 2.86
C ILE A 99 13.27 -23.34 4.28
N GLU A 100 13.02 -22.47 5.26
CA GLU A 100 13.30 -22.73 6.69
C GLU A 100 12.56 -23.98 7.22
N ALA A 101 11.35 -24.23 6.71
CA ALA A 101 10.57 -25.41 7.05
C ALA A 101 10.98 -26.69 6.28
N GLY A 102 11.96 -26.61 5.36
CA GLY A 102 12.37 -27.73 4.51
C GLY A 102 11.36 -28.11 3.44
N LEU A 103 10.42 -27.21 3.10
CA LEU A 103 9.34 -27.41 2.12
C LEU A 103 9.67 -26.84 0.74
N GLN A 104 10.78 -26.12 0.60
CA GLN A 104 11.30 -25.57 -0.63
C GLN A 104 12.83 -25.72 -0.65
N GLU A 105 13.43 -25.88 -1.82
CA GLU A 105 14.89 -25.79 -2.00
C GLU A 105 15.39 -24.41 -1.56
N PRO A 106 16.66 -24.25 -1.16
CA PRO A 106 17.19 -22.99 -0.65
C PRO A 106 17.42 -21.96 -1.77
N VAL A 107 16.38 -21.68 -2.54
CA VAL A 107 16.35 -20.72 -3.63
C VAL A 107 15.07 -19.87 -3.55
N VAL A 108 15.25 -18.56 -3.52
CA VAL A 108 14.17 -17.57 -3.64
C VAL A 108 14.09 -17.08 -5.07
N TYR A 109 12.93 -17.24 -5.69
CA TYR A 109 12.66 -16.78 -7.05
C TYR A 109 11.97 -15.41 -7.04
N VAL A 110 12.56 -14.43 -7.76
CA VAL A 110 12.12 -13.05 -7.84
C VAL A 110 11.93 -12.58 -9.27
N GLY A 111 11.20 -11.49 -9.46
CA GLY A 111 11.13 -10.79 -10.75
C GLY A 111 12.18 -9.67 -10.85
N ASN A 112 11.78 -8.52 -11.46
CA ASN A 112 12.65 -7.35 -11.56
C ASN A 112 12.85 -6.68 -10.20
N LEU A 113 14.11 -6.53 -9.78
CA LEU A 113 14.50 -5.93 -8.50
C LEU A 113 15.02 -4.48 -8.64
N SER A 114 15.01 -3.90 -9.84
CA SER A 114 15.57 -2.55 -10.09
C SER A 114 14.72 -1.40 -9.53
N SER A 115 13.44 -1.66 -9.26
CA SER A 115 12.50 -0.64 -8.79
C SER A 115 12.81 -0.19 -7.36
N THR A 116 12.54 1.11 -7.09
CA THR A 116 12.64 1.72 -5.76
C THR A 116 11.24 2.11 -5.28
N ARG A 117 10.85 1.72 -4.08
CA ARG A 117 9.52 1.98 -3.52
C ARG A 117 9.59 2.34 -2.05
N THR A 118 8.60 3.11 -1.59
CA THR A 118 8.35 3.28 -0.17
C THR A 118 7.50 2.13 0.35
N PHE A 119 7.79 1.71 1.58
CA PHE A 119 6.97 0.74 2.30
C PHE A 119 6.55 1.32 3.64
N GLN A 120 5.35 1.00 4.07
CA GLN A 120 4.86 1.31 5.41
C GLN A 120 4.10 0.12 5.98
N ASP A 121 4.03 0.08 7.30
CA ASP A 121 3.25 -0.95 7.99
C ASP A 121 1.75 -0.73 7.81
N CYS A 122 1.01 -1.81 7.61
CA CYS A 122 -0.46 -1.75 7.47
C CYS A 122 -1.14 -1.20 8.74
N ARG A 123 -0.53 -1.33 9.92
CA ARG A 123 -1.03 -0.76 11.18
C ARG A 123 -0.93 0.77 11.17
N ASP A 124 0.15 1.33 10.64
CA ASP A 124 0.29 2.78 10.43
C ASP A 124 -0.69 3.30 9.38
N ALA A 125 -0.92 2.53 8.32
CA ALA A 125 -1.91 2.85 7.30
C ALA A 125 -3.33 2.94 7.89
N VAL A 126 -3.75 1.94 8.68
CA VAL A 126 -5.06 1.93 9.35
C VAL A 126 -5.19 3.05 10.37
N ARG A 127 -4.11 3.37 11.10
CA ARG A 127 -4.08 4.50 12.04
C ARG A 127 -4.30 5.83 11.31
N ALA A 128 -3.72 6.02 10.11
CA ALA A 128 -4.00 7.20 9.29
C ALA A 128 -5.49 7.30 8.92
N TYR A 129 -6.11 6.20 8.49
CA TYR A 129 -7.55 6.18 8.18
C TYR A 129 -8.39 6.56 9.39
N TRP A 130 -8.10 5.98 10.55
CA TRP A 130 -8.82 6.28 11.79
C TRP A 130 -8.70 7.74 12.18
N LEU A 131 -7.50 8.31 12.12
CA LEU A 131 -7.26 9.71 12.45
C LEU A 131 -8.00 10.65 11.48
N LEU A 132 -7.96 10.37 10.16
CA LEU A 132 -8.68 11.13 9.16
C LEU A 132 -10.20 11.08 9.36
N MET A 133 -10.76 9.91 9.69
CA MET A 133 -12.20 9.77 9.97
C MET A 133 -12.66 10.59 11.19
N ASN A 134 -11.75 10.91 12.12
CA ASN A 134 -12.04 11.69 13.31
C ASN A 134 -11.57 13.15 13.24
N ALA A 135 -10.98 13.56 12.11
CA ALA A 135 -10.51 14.91 11.90
C ALA A 135 -11.57 15.78 11.22
N ASN A 136 -11.41 17.10 11.36
CA ASN A 136 -12.21 18.06 10.60
C ASN A 136 -11.65 18.19 9.17
N ILE A 137 -12.13 17.39 8.25
CA ILE A 137 -11.70 17.33 6.86
C ILE A 137 -12.77 17.98 5.98
N GLN A 138 -12.35 18.72 4.97
CA GLN A 138 -13.28 19.29 3.99
C GLN A 138 -13.81 18.16 3.08
N PRO A 139 -15.11 18.21 2.71
CA PRO A 139 -15.67 17.27 1.76
C PRO A 139 -14.88 17.21 0.45
N GLY A 140 -14.53 15.99 0.02
CA GLY A 140 -13.73 15.77 -1.19
C GLY A 140 -12.22 15.93 -1.01
N GLU A 141 -11.72 16.21 0.18
CA GLU A 141 -10.28 16.34 0.42
C GLU A 141 -9.56 15.00 0.19
N TYR A 142 -8.32 15.06 -0.26
CA TYR A 142 -7.54 13.87 -0.65
C TYR A 142 -6.10 13.96 -0.15
N PHE A 143 -5.51 12.79 0.17
CA PHE A 143 -4.23 12.71 0.85
C PHE A 143 -3.36 11.57 0.32
N ASN A 144 -2.07 11.84 0.13
CA ASN A 144 -1.06 10.82 0.05
C ASN A 144 -0.78 10.25 1.44
N ILE A 145 -0.59 8.94 1.51
CA ILE A 145 -0.19 8.24 2.73
C ILE A 145 0.85 7.18 2.35
N ALA A 146 2.10 7.36 2.75
CA ALA A 146 3.17 6.46 2.38
C ALA A 146 4.27 6.40 3.45
N GLY A 147 5.11 5.37 3.36
CA GLY A 147 6.35 5.30 4.12
C GLY A 147 7.31 6.44 3.76
N GLU A 148 8.21 6.76 4.65
CA GLU A 148 9.19 7.84 4.49
C GLU A 148 10.51 7.37 3.89
N GLU A 149 10.80 6.08 4.01
CA GLU A 149 12.01 5.47 3.51
C GLU A 149 11.76 4.77 2.17
N ALA A 150 12.64 5.02 1.22
CA ALA A 150 12.64 4.33 -0.06
C ALA A 150 13.64 3.18 -0.04
N PHE A 151 13.21 2.04 -0.54
CA PHE A 151 14.02 0.83 -0.65
C PHE A 151 14.08 0.38 -2.11
N LYS A 152 15.28 0.05 -2.60
CA LYS A 152 15.38 -0.81 -3.78
C LYS A 152 14.82 -2.18 -3.44
N LEU A 153 14.20 -2.85 -4.40
CA LEU A 153 13.66 -4.18 -4.13
C LEU A 153 14.77 -5.20 -3.79
N THR A 154 16.01 -4.97 -4.26
CA THR A 154 17.20 -5.73 -3.79
C THR A 154 17.40 -5.60 -2.29
N GLU A 155 17.33 -4.38 -1.75
CA GLU A 155 17.51 -4.14 -0.31
C GLU A 155 16.41 -4.81 0.53
N VAL A 156 15.18 -4.87 0.01
CA VAL A 156 14.09 -5.59 0.68
C VAL A 156 14.37 -7.08 0.75
N VAL A 157 14.91 -7.67 -0.33
CA VAL A 157 15.34 -9.08 -0.34
C VAL A 157 16.45 -9.30 0.69
N ASP A 158 17.47 -8.45 0.69
CA ASP A 158 18.61 -8.57 1.63
C ASP A 158 18.16 -8.45 3.09
N ILE A 159 17.23 -7.54 3.39
CA ILE A 159 16.65 -7.40 4.75
C ILE A 159 15.92 -8.67 5.16
N LEU A 160 15.10 -9.25 4.28
CA LEU A 160 14.32 -10.45 4.56
C LEU A 160 15.25 -11.68 4.71
N LEU A 161 16.24 -11.86 3.84
CA LEU A 161 17.23 -12.92 3.94
C LEU A 161 18.05 -12.81 5.23
N GLY A 162 18.37 -11.59 5.66
CA GLY A 162 19.11 -11.33 6.89
C GLY A 162 18.36 -11.73 8.19
N PHE A 163 17.10 -12.18 8.10
CA PHE A 163 16.35 -12.76 9.23
C PHE A 163 16.40 -14.30 9.23
N SER A 164 17.03 -14.94 8.25
CA SER A 164 17.16 -16.39 8.14
C SER A 164 18.60 -16.83 8.41
N ASP A 165 18.76 -17.94 9.09
CA ASP A 165 20.06 -18.60 9.29
C ASP A 165 20.40 -19.59 8.14
N VAL A 166 19.49 -19.77 7.18
CA VAL A 166 19.70 -20.65 6.04
C VAL A 166 20.42 -19.87 4.93
N ASP A 167 21.42 -20.48 4.33
CA ASP A 167 22.08 -19.92 3.13
C ASP A 167 21.15 -20.09 1.91
N ILE A 168 20.62 -19.00 1.39
CA ILE A 168 19.58 -18.97 0.37
C ILE A 168 20.08 -18.23 -0.88
N GLU A 169 20.04 -18.92 -2.02
CA GLU A 169 20.34 -18.31 -3.31
C GLU A 169 19.13 -17.48 -3.83
N VAL A 170 19.40 -16.37 -4.52
CA VAL A 170 18.35 -15.57 -5.19
C VAL A 170 18.47 -15.73 -6.70
N LYS A 171 17.38 -16.14 -7.35
CA LYS A 171 17.30 -16.32 -8.81
C LYS A 171 16.18 -15.50 -9.42
N THR A 172 16.44 -14.91 -10.58
CA THR A 172 15.41 -14.27 -11.38
C THR A 172 14.57 -15.32 -12.11
N ASP A 173 13.24 -15.20 -12.00
CA ASP A 173 12.27 -15.96 -12.75
C ASP A 173 11.62 -15.04 -13.79
N GLU A 174 11.83 -15.32 -15.06
CA GLU A 174 11.32 -14.52 -16.20
C GLU A 174 9.79 -14.44 -16.21
N ASN A 175 9.10 -15.46 -15.72
CA ASN A 175 7.63 -15.46 -15.63
C ASN A 175 7.08 -14.45 -14.62
N ARG A 176 7.92 -13.88 -13.75
CA ARG A 176 7.58 -12.85 -12.77
C ARG A 176 7.87 -11.43 -13.25
N LEU A 177 8.38 -11.26 -14.46
CA LEU A 177 8.63 -9.94 -15.03
C LEU A 177 7.30 -9.30 -15.47
N ARG A 178 7.12 -8.02 -15.13
CA ARG A 178 5.96 -7.24 -15.57
C ARG A 178 6.33 -6.44 -16.83
N PRO A 179 5.40 -6.30 -17.80
CA PRO A 179 5.64 -5.50 -19.00
C PRO A 179 5.91 -4.02 -18.71
N ILE A 180 5.27 -3.47 -17.70
CA ILE A 180 5.43 -2.09 -17.20
C ILE A 180 5.55 -2.14 -15.69
N ASP A 181 6.63 -1.59 -15.15
CA ASP A 181 6.84 -1.43 -13.72
C ASP A 181 7.14 0.03 -13.40
N ALA A 182 6.72 0.49 -12.22
CA ALA A 182 7.09 1.81 -11.72
C ALA A 182 8.52 1.72 -11.18
N ASP A 183 9.45 2.42 -11.82
CA ASP A 183 10.87 2.33 -11.46
C ASP A 183 11.17 3.06 -10.14
N TYR A 184 10.38 4.09 -9.83
CA TYR A 184 10.57 4.92 -8.64
C TYR A 184 9.24 5.44 -8.11
N GLN A 185 9.00 5.28 -6.80
CA GLN A 185 7.81 5.81 -6.14
C GLN A 185 8.18 6.32 -4.74
N MET A 186 8.23 7.64 -4.60
CA MET A 186 8.27 8.35 -3.31
C MET A 186 7.14 9.37 -3.23
N PHE A 187 6.65 9.62 -2.04
CA PHE A 187 5.47 10.46 -1.83
C PHE A 187 5.74 11.55 -0.80
N ASP A 188 5.11 12.70 -1.04
CA ASP A 188 5.07 13.79 -0.08
C ASP A 188 3.86 13.59 0.87
N ASN A 189 4.15 13.46 2.16
CA ASN A 189 3.16 13.33 3.23
C ASN A 189 2.86 14.67 3.94
N THR A 190 3.32 15.79 3.41
CA THR A 190 3.17 17.12 4.06
C THR A 190 1.70 17.46 4.29
N LYS A 191 0.85 17.20 3.31
CA LYS A 191 -0.57 17.52 3.39
C LYS A 191 -1.29 16.78 4.51
N ILE A 192 -1.12 15.47 4.61
CA ILE A 192 -1.75 14.70 5.70
C ILE A 192 -1.26 15.15 7.07
N ARG A 193 0.04 15.43 7.22
CA ARG A 193 0.62 15.92 8.47
C ARG A 193 0.11 17.30 8.87
N SER A 194 -0.30 18.12 7.93
CA SER A 194 -0.93 19.42 8.21
C SER A 194 -2.36 19.30 8.76
N ARG A 195 -2.98 18.12 8.62
CA ARG A 195 -4.36 17.85 9.03
C ARG A 195 -4.48 17.00 10.28
N ILE A 196 -3.59 16.05 10.45
CA ILE A 196 -3.59 15.12 11.57
C ILE A 196 -2.16 14.89 12.07
N ASP A 197 -2.02 14.58 13.36
CA ASP A 197 -0.74 14.17 13.94
C ASP A 197 -0.46 12.70 13.58
N TRP A 198 0.03 12.51 12.36
CA TRP A 198 0.36 11.19 11.82
C TRP A 198 1.73 11.16 11.17
N LYS A 199 2.45 10.12 11.43
CA LYS A 199 3.66 9.67 10.73
C LYS A 199 3.76 8.15 10.87
N PRO A 200 4.47 7.45 9.98
CA PRO A 200 4.81 6.04 10.22
C PRO A 200 5.60 5.90 11.53
N GLU A 201 5.24 4.94 12.37
CA GLU A 201 5.88 4.69 13.67
C GLU A 201 6.59 3.35 13.71
N ILE A 202 6.15 2.40 12.86
CA ILE A 202 6.74 1.05 12.82
C ILE A 202 7.92 1.05 11.85
N PRO A 203 9.15 0.78 12.32
CA PRO A 203 10.32 0.72 11.46
C PRO A 203 10.17 -0.34 10.37
N ALA A 204 10.66 -0.06 9.16
CA ALA A 204 10.54 -0.98 8.02
C ALA A 204 11.13 -2.37 8.33
N ARG A 205 12.26 -2.43 9.04
CA ARG A 205 12.87 -3.71 9.44
C ARG A 205 11.94 -4.54 10.33
N GLN A 206 11.22 -3.90 11.26
CA GLN A 206 10.24 -4.59 12.12
C GLN A 206 9.02 -5.07 11.31
N MET A 207 8.53 -4.23 10.41
CA MET A 207 7.43 -4.58 9.50
C MET A 207 7.76 -5.82 8.65
N PHE A 208 8.95 -5.88 8.05
CA PHE A 208 9.38 -7.04 7.25
C PHE A 208 9.59 -8.29 8.12
N LEU A 209 10.10 -8.13 9.34
CA LEU A 209 10.23 -9.27 10.28
C LEU A 209 8.85 -9.80 10.69
N ASP A 210 7.89 -8.92 10.99
CA ASP A 210 6.53 -9.32 11.35
C ASP A 210 5.83 -10.02 10.18
N LEU A 211 6.08 -9.58 8.93
CA LEU A 211 5.59 -10.24 7.73
C LEU A 211 6.16 -11.65 7.58
N LEU A 212 7.48 -11.82 7.75
CA LEU A 212 8.14 -13.12 7.68
C LEU A 212 7.63 -14.05 8.79
N ASN A 213 7.52 -13.57 10.02
CA ASN A 213 7.01 -14.35 11.14
C ASN A 213 5.55 -14.80 10.92
N HIS A 214 4.73 -13.96 10.31
CA HIS A 214 3.38 -14.37 9.91
C HIS A 214 3.41 -15.58 8.98
N TRP A 215 4.29 -15.61 7.97
CA TRP A 215 4.42 -16.76 7.08
C TRP A 215 4.99 -17.99 7.77
N ARG A 216 5.96 -17.83 8.68
CA ARG A 216 6.47 -18.90 9.53
C ARG A 216 5.33 -19.56 10.33
N ASP A 217 4.48 -18.76 10.94
CA ASP A 217 3.32 -19.20 11.71
C ASP A 217 2.27 -19.92 10.85
N GLU A 218 1.95 -19.41 9.67
CA GLU A 218 0.97 -20.02 8.77
C GLU A 218 1.47 -21.35 8.21
N ILE A 219 2.76 -21.46 7.89
CA ILE A 219 3.39 -22.70 7.45
C ILE A 219 3.40 -23.73 8.58
N ALA A 220 3.75 -23.34 9.79
CA ALA A 220 3.73 -24.23 10.96
C ALA A 220 2.33 -24.78 11.26
N LYS A 221 1.27 -24.03 10.93
CA LYS A 221 -0.14 -24.48 11.04
C LYS A 221 -0.62 -25.34 9.86
N GLY A 222 0.23 -25.64 8.89
CA GLY A 222 -0.12 -26.39 7.69
C GLY A 222 -1.09 -25.65 6.73
N LYS A 223 -1.22 -24.35 6.85
CA LYS A 223 -2.13 -23.52 6.03
C LYS A 223 -1.49 -22.99 4.74
N VAL A 224 -0.51 -23.66 4.21
CA VAL A 224 0.15 -23.23 2.98
C VAL A 224 -0.71 -23.63 1.79
N PRO A 225 -1.26 -22.69 1.00
CA PRO A 225 -1.76 -23.02 -0.32
C PRO A 225 -0.58 -23.51 -1.15
N LEU A 226 -0.62 -24.78 -1.51
CA LEU A 226 0.35 -25.36 -2.43
C LEU A 226 0.15 -24.68 -3.78
N ASN A 227 1.18 -24.00 -4.23
CA ASN A 227 1.44 -23.50 -5.59
C ASN A 227 0.26 -22.86 -6.36
N ARG A 228 0.31 -21.54 -6.52
CA ARG A 228 -0.18 -20.89 -7.73
C ARG A 228 0.97 -20.53 -8.64
#